data_5fc7dcb2d3399d8f93d9dcd8a424579f
#
_entry.id   5fc7dcb2d3399d8f93d9dcd8a424579f
#
_cell.length_a   1.000
_cell.length_b   1.000
_cell.length_c   1.000
_cell.angle_alpha   90.00
_cell.angle_beta   90.00
_cell.angle_gamma   90.00
#
_symmetry.space_group_name_H-M   'P 1'
#
loop_
_entity.id
_entity.type
_entity.pdbx_description
1 polymer ?
#
loop_
_entity_poly.entity_id
_entity_poly.type
_entity_poly.pdbx_seq_one_letter_code
_entity_poly.pdbx_strand_id
1 'polypeptide(L)'
;PDQRYKEAEQKQVKEFSESFLGAYDTSREKLASDKVASGEGTMTITVSDGAKQTLQALSGGTDFSWLTKLGMQMKAKVGKTALEENVALSLNEKPLGTMNLFMSDEAVYLQIPELAEKYMKIPASALGGTESFASALEQYKKMPEGKQLDKVITGYSKLITDEAKNVQESKEDVTVGNHTVNATKLEATFEGEQLTELQKKIVAAASDDQDLAAVVKGFVGDDGYAQFKDEVDKVKSNPTEIQGKLISTIWLGEGDKIVAREIRIENPNSNENYVFSMKAPN
;
A
#
# COMPACT_ATOMS: atom_id res chain seq x y z
N PRO A 1 -14.08 20.28 14.33
CA PRO A 1 -12.93 19.61 13.70
C PRO A 1 -13.12 18.10 13.63
N ASP A 2 -13.54 17.43 14.72
CA ASP A 2 -13.69 15.97 14.78
C ASP A 2 -14.60 15.42 13.68
N GLN A 3 -15.79 15.99 13.52
CA GLN A 3 -16.75 15.56 12.51
C GLN A 3 -16.20 15.80 11.08
N ARG A 4 -15.58 16.95 10.85
CA ARG A 4 -14.99 17.31 9.57
C ARG A 4 -13.84 16.38 9.18
N TYR A 5 -12.99 16.02 10.15
CA TYR A 5 -11.94 15.03 9.96
C TYR A 5 -12.53 13.67 9.55
N LYS A 6 -13.52 13.18 10.28
CA LYS A 6 -14.18 11.89 10.00
C LYS A 6 -14.82 11.84 8.62
N GLU A 7 -15.54 12.89 8.25
CA GLU A 7 -16.21 12.98 6.94
C GLU A 7 -15.20 13.03 5.79
N ALA A 8 -14.12 13.80 5.92
CA ALA A 8 -13.08 13.87 4.91
C ALA A 8 -12.37 12.53 4.71
N GLU A 9 -12.05 11.85 5.81
CA GLU A 9 -11.43 10.52 5.78
C GLU A 9 -12.34 9.48 5.11
N GLN A 10 -13.61 9.42 5.52
CA GLN A 10 -14.57 8.47 4.97
C GLN A 10 -14.85 8.73 3.49
N LYS A 11 -14.93 10.00 3.09
CA LYS A 11 -15.08 10.39 1.69
C LYS A 11 -13.89 9.92 0.85
N GLN A 12 -12.65 10.12 1.33
CA GLN A 12 -11.45 9.68 0.61
C GLN A 12 -11.38 8.15 0.49
N VAL A 13 -11.70 7.43 1.57
CA VAL A 13 -11.73 5.96 1.54
C VAL A 13 -12.75 5.46 0.53
N LYS A 14 -13.92 6.08 0.47
CA LYS A 14 -14.97 5.73 -0.49
C LYS A 14 -14.50 5.98 -1.93
N GLU A 15 -13.93 7.15 -2.22
CA GLU A 15 -13.41 7.50 -3.54
C GLU A 15 -12.27 6.54 -3.97
N PHE A 16 -11.36 6.22 -3.06
CA PHE A 16 -10.31 5.23 -3.29
C PHE A 16 -10.90 3.84 -3.58
N SER A 17 -11.84 3.38 -2.77
CA SER A 17 -12.50 2.09 -2.95
C SER A 17 -13.19 2.01 -4.30
N GLU A 18 -14.00 3.01 -4.68
CA GLU A 18 -14.71 3.05 -5.95
C GLU A 18 -13.75 3.03 -7.15
N SER A 19 -12.67 3.80 -7.13
CA SER A 19 -11.73 3.86 -8.25
C SER A 19 -10.81 2.64 -8.34
N PHE A 20 -10.24 2.21 -7.22
CA PHE A 20 -9.31 1.08 -7.16
C PHE A 20 -10.00 -0.25 -7.41
N LEU A 21 -11.16 -0.49 -6.78
CA LEU A 21 -11.82 -1.79 -6.82
C LEU A 21 -12.48 -2.07 -8.17
N GLY A 22 -12.91 -1.03 -8.89
CA GLY A 22 -13.38 -1.19 -10.27
C GLY A 22 -12.28 -1.70 -11.20
N ALA A 23 -11.08 -1.15 -11.12
CA ALA A 23 -9.91 -1.61 -11.88
C ALA A 23 -9.45 -3.00 -11.43
N TYR A 24 -9.46 -3.25 -10.13
CA TYR A 24 -9.11 -4.55 -9.55
C TYR A 24 -10.04 -5.68 -10.04
N ASP A 25 -11.37 -5.51 -9.93
CA ASP A 25 -12.32 -6.51 -10.39
C ASP A 25 -12.24 -6.75 -11.89
N THR A 26 -12.07 -5.68 -12.69
CA THR A 26 -11.87 -5.79 -14.14
C THR A 26 -10.62 -6.61 -14.46
N SER A 27 -9.52 -6.41 -13.75
CA SER A 27 -8.29 -7.18 -13.93
C SER A 27 -8.47 -8.64 -13.51
N ARG A 28 -9.13 -8.88 -12.37
CA ARG A 28 -9.43 -10.22 -11.88
C ARG A 28 -10.31 -11.01 -12.86
N GLU A 29 -11.36 -10.40 -13.38
CA GLU A 29 -12.25 -11.01 -14.37
C GLU A 29 -11.54 -11.32 -15.70
N LYS A 30 -10.68 -10.42 -16.16
CA LYS A 30 -9.86 -10.65 -17.37
C LYS A 30 -8.92 -11.84 -17.21
N LEU A 31 -8.27 -11.97 -16.04
CA LEU A 31 -7.37 -13.09 -15.76
C LEU A 31 -8.13 -14.41 -15.53
N ALA A 32 -9.35 -14.36 -15.00
CA ALA A 32 -10.21 -15.52 -14.89
C ALA A 32 -10.82 -15.98 -16.23
N SER A 33 -10.97 -15.06 -17.19
CA SER A 33 -11.40 -15.40 -18.56
C SER A 33 -10.20 -15.94 -19.34
N ASP A 34 -10.20 -17.10 -19.89
CA ASP A 34 -9.11 -17.73 -20.68
C ASP A 34 -8.50 -16.85 -21.82
N LYS A 35 -8.64 -15.52 -21.73
CA LYS A 35 -8.13 -14.53 -22.67
C LYS A 35 -6.83 -13.94 -22.13
N VAL A 36 -5.94 -13.56 -23.06
CA VAL A 36 -4.75 -12.77 -22.69
C VAL A 36 -5.18 -11.43 -22.14
N ALA A 37 -4.81 -11.16 -20.91
CA ALA A 37 -4.98 -9.85 -20.28
C ALA A 37 -3.72 -9.03 -20.48
N SER A 38 -3.86 -7.76 -20.84
CA SER A 38 -2.74 -6.82 -20.89
C SER A 38 -3.06 -5.59 -20.06
N GLY A 39 -2.04 -5.04 -19.44
CA GLY A 39 -2.13 -3.81 -18.66
C GLY A 39 -0.80 -3.06 -18.70
N GLU A 40 -0.90 -1.76 -18.49
CA GLU A 40 0.28 -0.92 -18.26
C GLU A 40 0.02 -0.02 -17.06
N GLY A 41 1.08 0.28 -16.33
CA GLY A 41 1.04 1.15 -15.17
C GLY A 41 2.33 1.96 -15.06
N THR A 42 2.20 3.14 -14.50
CA THR A 42 3.35 3.98 -14.17
C THR A 42 3.28 4.34 -12.71
N MET A 43 4.39 4.15 -12.00
CA MET A 43 4.56 4.56 -10.62
C MET A 43 5.71 5.56 -10.54
N THR A 44 5.47 6.67 -9.86
CA THR A 44 6.51 7.64 -9.56
C THR A 44 6.55 7.90 -8.07
N ILE A 45 7.72 7.74 -7.48
CA ILE A 45 7.97 8.02 -6.07
C ILE A 45 8.83 9.28 -5.99
N THR A 46 8.29 10.33 -5.38
CA THR A 46 9.08 11.52 -5.04
C THR A 46 9.71 11.31 -3.67
N VAL A 47 11.03 11.45 -3.59
CA VAL A 47 11.78 11.23 -2.36
C VAL A 47 11.84 12.52 -1.57
N SER A 48 11.19 12.56 -0.40
CA SER A 48 11.18 13.72 0.49
C SER A 48 12.54 13.93 1.17
N ASP A 49 12.79 15.14 1.67
CA ASP A 49 14.04 15.43 2.38
C ASP A 49 14.18 14.60 3.67
N GLY A 50 13.08 14.31 4.36
CA GLY A 50 13.06 13.39 5.50
C GLY A 50 13.45 11.97 5.12
N ALA A 51 12.96 11.47 3.98
CA ALA A 51 13.35 10.15 3.47
C ALA A 51 14.84 10.11 3.10
N LYS A 52 15.38 11.17 2.50
CA LYS A 52 16.83 11.28 2.20
C LYS A 52 17.68 11.22 3.47
N GLN A 53 17.28 11.96 4.51
CA GLN A 53 17.96 11.94 5.80
C GLN A 53 17.94 10.55 6.45
N THR A 54 16.80 9.84 6.37
CA THR A 54 16.69 8.47 6.86
C THR A 54 17.62 7.54 6.09
N LEU A 55 17.63 7.62 4.76
CA LEU A 55 18.54 6.83 3.92
C LEU A 55 20.01 7.13 4.24
N GLN A 56 20.35 8.39 4.46
CA GLN A 56 21.71 8.81 4.85
C GLN A 56 22.11 8.19 6.19
N ALA A 57 21.22 8.21 7.19
CA ALA A 57 21.48 7.60 8.49
C ALA A 57 21.66 6.08 8.39
N LEU A 58 20.78 5.39 7.64
CA LEU A 58 20.84 3.93 7.47
C LEU A 58 22.07 3.47 6.67
N SER A 59 22.59 4.31 5.76
CA SER A 59 23.73 3.97 4.89
C SER A 59 25.08 4.39 5.47
N GLY A 60 25.13 4.83 6.73
CA GLY A 60 26.37 5.25 7.36
C GLY A 60 26.88 6.62 6.86
N GLY A 61 25.99 7.50 6.42
CA GLY A 61 26.32 8.88 6.05
C GLY A 61 26.43 9.15 4.55
N THR A 62 26.04 8.19 3.70
CA THR A 62 26.02 8.42 2.23
C THR A 62 25.05 9.54 1.88
N ASP A 63 25.50 10.51 1.07
CA ASP A 63 24.68 11.63 0.63
C ASP A 63 23.67 11.20 -0.43
N PHE A 64 22.37 11.38 -0.14
CA PHE A 64 21.23 11.13 -1.04
C PHE A 64 20.53 12.41 -1.48
N SER A 65 21.15 13.60 -1.32
CA SER A 65 20.56 14.88 -1.72
C SER A 65 20.16 14.93 -3.21
N TRP A 66 20.89 14.20 -4.03
CA TRP A 66 20.66 14.06 -5.47
C TRP A 66 19.43 13.21 -5.84
N LEU A 67 18.92 12.38 -4.92
CA LEU A 67 17.79 11.50 -5.18
C LEU A 67 16.47 12.25 -5.02
N THR A 68 15.81 12.56 -6.11
CA THR A 68 14.56 13.33 -6.10
C THR A 68 13.36 12.51 -6.52
N LYS A 69 13.50 11.67 -7.56
CA LYS A 69 12.41 10.85 -8.10
C LYS A 69 12.89 9.48 -8.50
N LEU A 70 12.09 8.47 -8.18
CA LEU A 70 12.18 7.12 -8.73
C LEU A 70 10.94 6.86 -9.58
N GLY A 71 11.13 6.45 -10.82
CA GLY A 71 10.05 6.09 -11.73
C GLY A 71 10.13 4.63 -12.14
N MET A 72 8.97 4.00 -12.27
CA MET A 72 8.81 2.67 -12.80
C MET A 72 7.62 2.62 -13.73
N GLN A 73 7.84 2.20 -14.97
CA GLN A 73 6.77 1.92 -15.91
C GLN A 73 6.73 0.42 -16.12
N MET A 74 5.56 -0.17 -16.00
CA MET A 74 5.34 -1.59 -16.19
C MET A 74 4.34 -1.81 -17.32
N LYS A 75 4.62 -2.78 -18.18
CA LYS A 75 3.68 -3.32 -19.17
C LYS A 75 3.66 -4.82 -18.99
N ALA A 76 2.49 -5.38 -18.77
CA ALA A 76 2.32 -6.80 -18.55
C ALA A 76 1.30 -7.40 -19.51
N LYS A 77 1.55 -8.62 -19.93
CA LYS A 77 0.59 -9.49 -20.63
C LYS A 77 0.54 -10.82 -19.89
N VAL A 78 -0.62 -11.19 -19.46
CA VAL A 78 -0.84 -12.44 -18.73
C VAL A 78 -1.73 -13.35 -19.56
N GLY A 79 -1.22 -14.52 -19.87
CA GLY A 79 -1.96 -15.60 -20.51
C GLY A 79 -2.22 -16.73 -19.54
N LYS A 80 -2.81 -17.82 -20.03
CA LYS A 80 -3.15 -19.01 -19.24
C LYS A 80 -1.92 -19.73 -18.66
N THR A 81 -0.81 -19.70 -19.38
CA THR A 81 0.40 -20.49 -19.09
C THR A 81 1.68 -19.65 -19.06
N ALA A 82 1.56 -18.35 -19.29
CA ALA A 82 2.72 -17.48 -19.38
C ALA A 82 2.41 -16.03 -18.99
N LEU A 83 3.42 -15.36 -18.47
CA LEU A 83 3.46 -13.93 -18.19
C LEU A 83 4.59 -13.30 -18.99
N GLU A 84 4.30 -12.19 -19.65
CA GLU A 84 5.31 -11.30 -20.23
C GLU A 84 5.23 -9.96 -19.50
N GLU A 85 6.35 -9.47 -19.02
CA GLU A 85 6.43 -8.19 -18.32
C GLU A 85 7.63 -7.39 -18.83
N ASN A 86 7.40 -6.11 -19.09
CA ASN A 86 8.42 -5.13 -19.39
C ASN A 86 8.42 -4.07 -18.28
N VAL A 87 9.55 -3.87 -17.65
CA VAL A 87 9.75 -2.88 -16.58
C VAL A 87 10.82 -1.90 -17.03
N ALA A 88 10.44 -0.62 -17.14
CA ALA A 88 11.39 0.46 -17.36
C ALA A 88 11.57 1.27 -16.07
N LEU A 89 12.81 1.44 -15.67
CA LEU A 89 13.19 2.19 -14.48
C LEU A 89 13.76 3.55 -14.86
N SER A 90 13.45 4.56 -14.07
CA SER A 90 14.04 5.89 -14.22
C SER A 90 14.44 6.46 -12.86
N LEU A 91 15.47 7.29 -12.88
CA LEU A 91 16.00 8.01 -11.75
C LEU A 91 16.08 9.49 -12.09
N ASN A 92 15.42 10.33 -11.29
CA ASN A 92 15.34 11.78 -11.55
C ASN A 92 14.90 12.07 -13.00
N GLU A 93 13.90 11.31 -13.49
CA GLU A 93 13.35 11.40 -14.86
C GLU A 93 14.30 10.90 -15.97
N LYS A 94 15.48 10.42 -15.63
CA LYS A 94 16.42 9.82 -16.61
C LYS A 94 16.27 8.30 -16.62
N PRO A 95 16.21 7.68 -17.80
CA PRO A 95 16.19 6.22 -17.90
C PRO A 95 17.39 5.61 -17.19
N LEU A 96 17.13 4.61 -16.33
CA LEU A 96 18.15 3.78 -15.70
C LEU A 96 18.38 2.49 -16.46
N GLY A 97 17.30 1.88 -16.93
CA GLY A 97 17.36 0.62 -17.63
C GLY A 97 15.99 -0.01 -17.82
N THR A 98 15.98 -1.05 -18.63
CA THR A 98 14.80 -1.83 -18.95
C THR A 98 15.02 -3.29 -18.58
N MET A 99 13.99 -3.94 -18.07
CA MET A 99 13.99 -5.38 -17.79
C MET A 99 12.81 -6.01 -18.52
N ASN A 100 13.09 -7.03 -19.31
CA ASN A 100 12.09 -7.86 -19.94
C ASN A 100 12.04 -9.20 -19.22
N LEU A 101 10.89 -9.58 -18.75
CA LEU A 101 10.62 -10.84 -18.07
C LEU A 101 9.61 -11.65 -18.88
N PHE A 102 9.93 -12.89 -19.12
CA PHE A 102 8.98 -13.88 -19.61
C PHE A 102 8.99 -15.07 -18.67
N MET A 103 7.83 -15.42 -18.15
CA MET A 103 7.66 -16.50 -17.20
C MET A 103 6.68 -17.55 -17.75
N SER A 104 7.05 -18.80 -17.64
CA SER A 104 6.21 -19.96 -17.94
C SER A 104 6.41 -21.03 -16.86
N ASP A 105 5.67 -22.14 -16.96
CA ASP A 105 5.83 -23.28 -16.05
C ASP A 105 7.21 -23.95 -16.12
N GLU A 106 7.94 -23.77 -17.22
CA GLU A 106 9.24 -24.40 -17.44
C GLU A 106 10.41 -23.56 -16.95
N ALA A 107 10.33 -22.25 -17.14
CA ALA A 107 11.43 -21.34 -16.84
C ALA A 107 11.00 -19.88 -16.77
N VAL A 108 11.85 -19.09 -16.15
CA VAL A 108 11.85 -17.63 -16.24
C VAL A 108 12.96 -17.20 -17.20
N TYR A 109 12.62 -16.34 -18.13
CA TYR A 109 13.55 -15.71 -19.06
C TYR A 109 13.66 -14.23 -18.72
N LEU A 110 14.86 -13.81 -18.40
CA LEU A 110 15.17 -12.43 -18.04
C LEU A 110 16.11 -11.81 -19.06
N GLN A 111 15.83 -10.61 -19.49
CA GLN A 111 16.70 -9.79 -20.30
C GLN A 111 16.82 -8.40 -19.72
N ILE A 112 18.04 -7.89 -19.70
CA ILE A 112 18.34 -6.47 -19.46
C ILE A 112 19.00 -5.97 -20.74
N PRO A 113 18.26 -5.31 -21.64
CA PRO A 113 18.75 -4.97 -22.98
C PRO A 113 20.04 -4.15 -22.97
N GLU A 114 20.23 -3.31 -21.95
CA GLU A 114 21.42 -2.48 -21.77
C GLU A 114 22.68 -3.30 -21.43
N LEU A 115 22.50 -4.54 -20.95
CA LEU A 115 23.62 -5.44 -20.61
C LEU A 115 23.84 -6.54 -21.64
N ALA A 116 22.75 -7.08 -22.20
CA ALA A 116 22.84 -8.19 -23.15
C ALA A 116 21.61 -8.28 -24.06
N GLU A 117 21.84 -8.59 -25.32
CA GLU A 117 20.77 -8.85 -26.31
C GLU A 117 20.02 -10.17 -26.07
N LYS A 118 20.63 -11.10 -25.33
CA LYS A 118 20.10 -12.45 -25.09
C LYS A 118 19.37 -12.54 -23.77
N TYR A 119 18.33 -13.35 -23.75
CA TYR A 119 17.66 -13.73 -22.50
C TYR A 119 18.49 -14.71 -21.69
N MET A 120 18.57 -14.49 -20.40
CA MET A 120 19.07 -15.47 -19.43
C MET A 120 17.91 -16.40 -19.04
N LYS A 121 18.08 -17.69 -19.23
CA LYS A 121 17.11 -18.70 -18.81
C LYS A 121 17.41 -19.13 -17.38
N ILE A 122 16.42 -19.01 -16.50
CA ILE A 122 16.46 -19.48 -15.12
C ILE A 122 15.44 -20.62 -15.02
N PRO A 123 15.84 -21.87 -14.82
CA PRO A 123 14.90 -22.98 -14.65
C PRO A 123 14.01 -22.73 -13.44
N ALA A 124 12.74 -23.10 -13.51
CA ALA A 124 11.79 -22.92 -12.39
C ALA A 124 12.28 -23.59 -11.09
N SER A 125 12.98 -24.74 -11.21
CA SER A 125 13.61 -25.44 -10.09
C SER A 125 14.69 -24.63 -9.34
N ALA A 126 15.33 -23.69 -10.01
CA ALA A 126 16.37 -22.84 -9.41
C ALA A 126 15.81 -21.67 -8.59
N LEU A 127 14.53 -21.37 -8.73
CA LEU A 127 13.83 -20.29 -8.01
C LEU A 127 13.27 -20.72 -6.66
N GLY A 128 13.61 -21.94 -6.21
CA GLY A 128 13.23 -22.46 -4.89
C GLY A 128 11.73 -22.74 -4.70
N GLY A 129 10.93 -22.56 -5.73
CA GLY A 129 9.50 -22.78 -5.72
C GLY A 129 9.10 -23.93 -6.63
N THR A 130 8.31 -24.85 -6.10
CA THR A 130 7.61 -25.87 -6.87
C THR A 130 6.28 -25.35 -7.42
N GLU A 131 5.96 -24.08 -7.17
CA GLU A 131 4.73 -23.48 -7.66
C GLU A 131 4.89 -23.07 -9.11
N SER A 132 4.18 -23.77 -9.98
CA SER A 132 4.08 -23.42 -11.38
C SER A 132 3.37 -22.07 -11.56
N PHE A 133 3.59 -21.41 -12.69
CA PHE A 133 2.81 -20.23 -13.07
C PHE A 133 1.29 -20.52 -13.03
N ALA A 134 0.88 -21.73 -13.40
CA ALA A 134 -0.50 -22.17 -13.31
C ALA A 134 -1.01 -22.17 -11.87
N SER A 135 -0.20 -22.60 -10.89
CA SER A 135 -0.55 -22.52 -9.45
C SER A 135 -0.71 -21.08 -8.98
N ALA A 136 0.20 -20.18 -9.37
CA ALA A 136 0.11 -18.77 -9.05
C ALA A 136 -1.15 -18.12 -9.65
N LEU A 137 -1.49 -18.49 -10.90
CA LEU A 137 -2.71 -18.02 -11.55
C LEU A 137 -3.97 -18.57 -10.86
N GLU A 138 -3.99 -19.83 -10.45
CA GLU A 138 -5.09 -20.41 -9.67
C GLU A 138 -5.24 -19.71 -8.30
N GLN A 139 -4.14 -19.35 -7.65
CA GLN A 139 -4.18 -18.55 -6.43
C GLN A 139 -4.76 -17.16 -6.70
N TYR A 140 -4.37 -16.53 -7.81
CA TYR A 140 -4.92 -15.24 -8.22
C TYR A 140 -6.44 -15.28 -8.44
N LYS A 141 -6.95 -16.36 -9.04
CA LYS A 141 -8.39 -16.57 -9.23
C LYS A 141 -9.16 -16.71 -7.91
N LYS A 142 -8.49 -17.12 -6.84
CA LYS A 142 -9.06 -17.22 -5.49
C LYS A 142 -9.02 -15.89 -4.71
N MET A 143 -8.40 -14.85 -5.26
CA MET A 143 -8.39 -13.54 -4.62
C MET A 143 -9.80 -13.01 -4.38
N PRO A 144 -10.02 -12.29 -3.29
CA PRO A 144 -11.35 -11.81 -2.91
C PRO A 144 -11.96 -10.89 -3.97
N GLU A 145 -13.27 -10.84 -4.03
CA GLU A 145 -13.98 -9.87 -4.87
C GLU A 145 -13.80 -8.45 -4.35
N GLY A 146 -13.83 -7.47 -5.26
CA GLY A 146 -13.71 -6.05 -4.91
C GLY A 146 -14.73 -5.61 -3.87
N LYS A 147 -15.96 -6.17 -3.91
CA LYS A 147 -16.99 -5.91 -2.91
C LYS A 147 -16.60 -6.37 -1.50
N GLN A 148 -15.87 -7.47 -1.35
CA GLN A 148 -15.38 -7.95 -0.06
C GLN A 148 -14.25 -7.04 0.45
N LEU A 149 -13.34 -6.64 -0.44
CA LEU A 149 -12.30 -5.66 -0.13
C LEU A 149 -12.90 -4.32 0.32
N ASP A 150 -13.93 -3.83 -0.38
CA ASP A 150 -14.64 -2.61 -0.04
C ASP A 150 -15.20 -2.64 1.39
N LYS A 151 -15.90 -3.71 1.75
CA LYS A 151 -16.45 -3.88 3.09
C LYS A 151 -15.37 -3.83 4.18
N VAL A 152 -14.25 -4.54 3.96
CA VAL A 152 -13.14 -4.57 4.91
C VAL A 152 -12.48 -3.20 5.00
N ILE A 153 -12.09 -2.60 3.87
CA ILE A 153 -11.43 -1.29 3.84
C ILE A 153 -12.29 -0.23 4.50
N THR A 154 -13.56 -0.13 4.10
CA THR A 154 -14.50 0.89 4.63
C THR A 154 -14.83 0.64 6.10
N GLY A 155 -15.04 -0.61 6.48
CA GLY A 155 -15.38 -0.99 7.86
C GLY A 155 -14.27 -0.67 8.84
N TYR A 156 -13.02 -1.09 8.56
CA TYR A 156 -11.88 -0.82 9.44
C TYR A 156 -11.44 0.63 9.43
N SER A 157 -11.50 1.29 8.27
CA SER A 157 -11.24 2.72 8.19
C SER A 157 -12.24 3.51 9.04
N LYS A 158 -13.53 3.17 8.96
CA LYS A 158 -14.56 3.79 9.80
C LYS A 158 -14.30 3.56 11.28
N LEU A 159 -13.94 2.34 11.67
CA LEU A 159 -13.65 2.01 13.07
C LEU A 159 -12.49 2.86 13.62
N ILE A 160 -11.44 3.08 12.81
CA ILE A 160 -10.30 3.92 13.19
C ILE A 160 -10.72 5.40 13.28
N THR A 161 -11.42 5.91 12.26
CA THR A 161 -11.79 7.31 12.19
C THR A 161 -12.83 7.71 13.24
N ASP A 162 -13.73 6.80 13.63
CA ASP A 162 -14.73 7.06 14.68
C ASP A 162 -14.07 7.31 16.05
N GLU A 163 -12.88 6.77 16.30
CA GLU A 163 -12.12 7.01 17.53
C GLU A 163 -11.36 8.34 17.52
N ALA A 164 -11.27 9.05 16.40
CA ALA A 164 -10.65 10.37 16.37
C ALA A 164 -11.45 11.38 17.22
N LYS A 165 -10.78 11.96 18.22
CA LYS A 165 -11.33 12.92 19.17
C LYS A 165 -10.32 14.04 19.40
N ASN A 166 -10.84 15.23 19.76
CA ASN A 166 -10.00 16.40 20.04
C ASN A 166 -9.09 16.78 18.86
N VAL A 167 -9.60 16.65 17.64
CA VAL A 167 -8.88 17.01 16.41
C VAL A 167 -8.52 18.50 16.46
N GLN A 168 -7.24 18.79 16.29
CA GLN A 168 -6.74 20.16 16.21
C GLN A 168 -6.94 20.70 14.80
N GLU A 169 -7.41 21.95 14.69
CA GLU A 169 -7.63 22.62 13.42
C GLU A 169 -6.72 23.86 13.32
N SER A 170 -6.05 24.02 12.18
CA SER A 170 -5.25 25.19 11.85
C SER A 170 -5.27 25.47 10.35
N LYS A 171 -4.67 26.58 9.94
CA LYS A 171 -4.45 26.89 8.52
C LYS A 171 -2.97 26.78 8.22
N GLU A 172 -2.65 26.16 7.11
CA GLU A 172 -1.27 25.96 6.69
C GLU A 172 -1.18 25.96 5.14
N ASP A 173 -0.13 26.56 4.62
CA ASP A 173 0.16 26.50 3.20
C ASP A 173 0.89 25.21 2.87
N VAL A 174 0.34 24.42 1.96
CA VAL A 174 0.89 23.13 1.55
C VAL A 174 1.27 23.19 0.07
N THR A 175 2.51 22.83 -0.23
CA THR A 175 2.95 22.70 -1.63
C THR A 175 2.65 21.29 -2.13
N VAL A 176 1.82 21.23 -3.18
CA VAL A 176 1.43 20.00 -3.87
C VAL A 176 1.87 20.13 -5.33
N GLY A 177 2.83 19.32 -5.73
CA GLY A 177 3.50 19.52 -7.03
C GLY A 177 4.19 20.88 -7.10
N ASN A 178 3.77 21.73 -8.06
CA ASN A 178 4.30 23.08 -8.26
C ASN A 178 3.35 24.19 -7.73
N HIS A 179 2.29 23.82 -7.01
CA HIS A 179 1.28 24.77 -6.51
C HIS A 179 1.26 24.79 -4.99
N THR A 180 1.12 25.98 -4.42
CA THR A 180 0.88 26.17 -3.01
C THR A 180 -0.60 26.38 -2.78
N VAL A 181 -1.18 25.59 -1.89
CA VAL A 181 -2.61 25.63 -1.52
C VAL A 181 -2.72 26.05 -0.07
N ASN A 182 -3.50 27.08 0.24
CA ASN A 182 -3.87 27.41 1.61
C ASN A 182 -4.91 26.41 2.11
N ALA A 183 -4.46 25.44 2.91
CA ALA A 183 -5.26 24.31 3.33
C ALA A 183 -5.71 24.43 4.80
N THR A 184 -6.80 23.77 5.14
CA THR A 184 -7.18 23.53 6.53
C THR A 184 -6.46 22.25 6.98
N LYS A 185 -5.55 22.38 7.93
CA LYS A 185 -4.89 21.25 8.60
C LYS A 185 -5.79 20.73 9.70
N LEU A 186 -6.06 19.43 9.68
CA LEU A 186 -6.73 18.69 10.76
C LEU A 186 -5.79 17.60 11.26
N GLU A 187 -5.52 17.61 12.57
CA GLU A 187 -4.59 16.70 13.20
C GLU A 187 -5.28 15.91 14.32
N ALA A 188 -5.37 14.61 14.15
CA ALA A 188 -5.90 13.65 15.12
C ALA A 188 -4.72 12.93 15.80
N THR A 189 -4.68 12.94 17.11
CA THR A 189 -3.69 12.22 17.92
C THR A 189 -4.38 11.08 18.66
N PHE A 190 -3.82 9.89 18.54
CA PHE A 190 -4.20 8.69 19.27
C PHE A 190 -3.04 8.30 20.18
N GLU A 191 -3.26 8.30 21.48
CA GLU A 191 -2.22 8.01 22.47
C GLU A 191 -2.77 7.33 23.72
N GLY A 192 -1.90 6.63 24.45
CA GLY A 192 -2.21 6.01 25.73
C GLY A 192 -3.40 5.06 25.66
N GLU A 193 -4.35 5.23 26.59
CA GLU A 193 -5.54 4.38 26.71
C GLU A 193 -6.38 4.36 25.42
N GLN A 194 -6.52 5.49 24.73
CA GLN A 194 -7.27 5.58 23.47
C GLN A 194 -6.69 4.66 22.39
N LEU A 195 -5.37 4.59 22.27
CA LEU A 195 -4.71 3.72 21.29
C LEU A 195 -4.88 2.24 21.66
N THR A 196 -4.80 1.93 22.97
CA THR A 196 -5.03 0.58 23.48
C THR A 196 -6.49 0.14 23.26
N GLU A 197 -7.47 1.02 23.49
CA GLU A 197 -8.88 0.74 23.25
C GLU A 197 -9.18 0.58 21.74
N LEU A 198 -8.56 1.38 20.88
CA LEU A 198 -8.66 1.22 19.43
C LEU A 198 -8.12 -0.17 18.99
N GLN A 199 -6.97 -0.60 19.52
CA GLN A 199 -6.44 -1.94 19.28
C GLN A 199 -7.44 -3.03 19.67
N LYS A 200 -8.01 -2.94 20.88
CA LYS A 200 -8.99 -3.93 21.35
C LYS A 200 -10.21 -4.00 20.42
N LYS A 201 -10.72 -2.85 19.96
CA LYS A 201 -11.85 -2.80 19.02
C LYS A 201 -11.52 -3.42 17.67
N ILE A 202 -10.34 -3.11 17.11
CA ILE A 202 -9.88 -3.69 15.85
C ILE A 202 -9.75 -5.22 15.97
N VAL A 203 -9.11 -5.69 17.02
CA VAL A 203 -8.88 -7.12 17.26
C VAL A 203 -10.20 -7.86 17.51
N ALA A 204 -11.12 -7.27 18.30
CA ALA A 204 -12.44 -7.85 18.52
C ALA A 204 -13.23 -7.97 17.22
N ALA A 205 -13.23 -6.92 16.38
CA ALA A 205 -13.86 -6.97 15.07
C ALA A 205 -13.22 -8.02 14.17
N ALA A 206 -11.88 -8.06 14.11
CA ALA A 206 -11.13 -8.96 13.23
C ALA A 206 -11.32 -10.45 13.58
N SER A 207 -11.54 -10.77 14.85
CA SER A 207 -11.63 -12.17 15.30
C SER A 207 -12.86 -12.90 14.76
N ASP A 208 -13.93 -12.18 14.46
CA ASP A 208 -15.23 -12.74 14.05
C ASP A 208 -15.68 -12.27 12.66
N ASP A 209 -14.88 -11.43 11.98
CA ASP A 209 -15.22 -10.87 10.67
C ASP A 209 -14.98 -11.89 9.53
N GLN A 210 -16.09 -12.38 8.97
CA GLN A 210 -16.05 -13.35 7.86
C GLN A 210 -15.57 -12.72 6.54
N ASP A 211 -15.85 -11.44 6.30
CA ASP A 211 -15.37 -10.73 5.11
C ASP A 211 -13.85 -10.54 5.19
N LEU A 212 -13.32 -10.15 6.35
CA LEU A 212 -11.87 -10.09 6.58
C LEU A 212 -11.23 -11.47 6.44
N ALA A 213 -11.82 -12.52 7.00
CA ALA A 213 -11.34 -13.89 6.86
C ALA A 213 -11.24 -14.31 5.39
N ALA A 214 -12.27 -14.02 4.59
CA ALA A 214 -12.27 -14.31 3.15
C ALA A 214 -11.19 -13.53 2.40
N VAL A 215 -11.01 -12.24 2.74
CA VAL A 215 -9.97 -11.39 2.16
C VAL A 215 -8.57 -11.92 2.48
N VAL A 216 -8.29 -12.22 3.75
CA VAL A 216 -6.97 -12.72 4.16
C VAL A 216 -6.68 -14.08 3.53
N LYS A 217 -7.64 -15.01 3.55
CA LYS A 217 -7.49 -16.32 2.89
C LYS A 217 -7.22 -16.19 1.38
N GLY A 218 -7.90 -15.26 0.73
CA GLY A 218 -7.71 -15.00 -0.69
C GLY A 218 -6.29 -14.56 -1.03
N PHE A 219 -5.65 -13.78 -0.16
CA PHE A 219 -4.28 -13.28 -0.39
C PHE A 219 -3.19 -14.25 0.08
N VAL A 220 -3.35 -14.88 1.25
CA VAL A 220 -2.27 -15.65 1.89
C VAL A 220 -2.57 -17.14 2.04
N GLY A 221 -3.75 -17.59 1.57
CA GLY A 221 -4.19 -18.97 1.69
C GLY A 221 -4.66 -19.35 3.11
N ASP A 222 -5.07 -20.60 3.28
CA ASP A 222 -5.60 -21.11 4.56
C ASP A 222 -4.55 -21.14 5.67
N ASP A 223 -3.30 -21.52 5.35
CA ASP A 223 -2.20 -21.56 6.32
C ASP A 223 -1.80 -20.16 6.80
N GLY A 224 -1.72 -19.19 5.89
CA GLY A 224 -1.47 -17.79 6.23
C GLY A 224 -2.60 -17.19 7.05
N TYR A 225 -3.84 -17.55 6.75
CA TYR A 225 -4.99 -17.13 7.55
C TYR A 225 -4.96 -17.74 8.97
N ALA A 226 -4.57 -19.02 9.12
CA ALA A 226 -4.44 -19.65 10.42
C ALA A 226 -3.42 -18.90 11.29
N GLN A 227 -2.27 -18.52 10.74
CA GLN A 227 -1.27 -17.71 11.44
C GLN A 227 -1.81 -16.32 11.81
N PHE A 228 -2.48 -15.65 10.89
CA PHE A 228 -3.13 -14.36 11.15
C PHE A 228 -4.15 -14.47 12.29
N LYS A 229 -5.00 -15.50 12.26
CA LYS A 229 -6.01 -15.73 13.31
C LYS A 229 -5.37 -15.99 14.66
N ASP A 230 -4.32 -16.80 14.72
CA ASP A 230 -3.57 -17.06 15.95
C ASP A 230 -3.01 -15.76 16.56
N GLU A 231 -2.46 -14.87 15.74
CA GLU A 231 -1.97 -13.57 16.23
C GLU A 231 -3.11 -12.68 16.74
N VAL A 232 -4.23 -12.62 16.02
CA VAL A 232 -5.43 -11.90 16.47
C VAL A 232 -5.93 -12.44 17.81
N ASP A 233 -6.03 -13.76 17.95
CA ASP A 233 -6.52 -14.41 19.18
C ASP A 233 -5.55 -14.22 20.35
N LYS A 234 -4.23 -14.22 20.12
CA LYS A 234 -3.21 -13.90 21.14
C LYS A 234 -3.37 -12.47 21.65
N VAL A 235 -3.48 -11.49 20.76
CA VAL A 235 -3.66 -10.09 21.15
C VAL A 235 -5.01 -9.89 21.84
N LYS A 236 -6.08 -10.57 21.41
CA LYS A 236 -7.40 -10.54 22.04
C LYS A 236 -7.35 -11.07 23.48
N SER A 237 -6.62 -12.17 23.69
CA SER A 237 -6.52 -12.86 24.99
C SER A 237 -5.58 -12.13 25.96
N ASN A 238 -4.58 -11.45 25.44
CA ASN A 238 -3.57 -10.73 26.23
C ASN A 238 -3.27 -9.37 25.60
N PRO A 239 -4.20 -8.41 25.67
CA PRO A 239 -4.00 -7.08 25.11
C PRO A 239 -2.82 -6.40 25.81
N THR A 240 -1.86 -5.97 25.01
CA THR A 240 -0.71 -5.21 25.50
C THR A 240 -1.03 -3.72 25.47
N GLU A 241 -0.69 -3.01 26.54
CA GLU A 241 -0.78 -1.55 26.54
C GLU A 241 0.16 -0.99 25.47
N ILE A 242 -0.40 -0.21 24.54
CA ILE A 242 0.37 0.43 23.50
C ILE A 242 0.93 1.74 24.06
N GLN A 243 2.26 1.78 24.14
CA GLN A 243 2.98 3.02 24.48
C GLN A 243 3.38 3.71 23.17
N GLY A 244 3.15 5.04 23.13
CA GLY A 244 3.46 5.85 21.96
C GLY A 244 2.28 6.67 21.47
N LYS A 245 2.48 7.28 20.30
CA LYS A 245 1.49 8.12 19.66
C LYS A 245 1.38 7.77 18.19
N LEU A 246 0.15 7.74 17.72
CA LEU A 246 -0.18 7.79 16.30
C LEU A 246 -0.80 9.16 16.01
N ILE A 247 -0.16 9.94 15.16
CA ILE A 247 -0.63 11.25 14.75
C ILE A 247 -0.99 11.18 13.28
N SER A 248 -2.27 11.41 12.98
CA SER A 248 -2.79 11.47 11.62
C SER A 248 -3.16 12.90 11.28
N THR A 249 -2.47 13.45 10.31
CA THR A 249 -2.68 14.81 9.81
C THR A 249 -3.20 14.77 8.38
N ILE A 250 -4.27 15.50 8.11
CA ILE A 250 -4.79 15.73 6.77
C ILE A 250 -4.87 17.23 6.49
N TRP A 251 -4.61 17.60 5.25
CA TRP A 251 -4.77 18.95 4.76
C TRP A 251 -5.91 18.99 3.75
N LEU A 252 -6.90 19.81 4.05
CA LEU A 252 -8.10 19.98 3.25
C LEU A 252 -7.99 21.21 2.37
N GLY A 253 -8.09 21.01 1.06
CA GLY A 253 -8.23 22.06 0.07
C GLY A 253 -9.69 22.45 -0.16
N GLU A 254 -9.97 22.95 -1.35
CA GLU A 254 -11.32 23.35 -1.75
C GLU A 254 -12.30 22.17 -1.72
N GLY A 255 -13.50 22.40 -1.18
CA GLY A 255 -14.54 21.37 -1.06
C GLY A 255 -14.22 20.24 -0.08
N ASP A 256 -13.37 20.50 0.92
CA ASP A 256 -12.90 19.53 1.91
C ASP A 256 -12.21 18.28 1.28
N LYS A 257 -11.59 18.48 0.13
CA LYS A 257 -10.79 17.43 -0.50
C LYS A 257 -9.44 17.33 0.19
N ILE A 258 -9.02 16.12 0.54
CA ILE A 258 -7.70 15.88 1.11
C ILE A 258 -6.65 16.09 0.01
N VAL A 259 -5.80 17.09 0.16
CA VAL A 259 -4.70 17.43 -0.78
C VAL A 259 -3.35 16.89 -0.30
N ALA A 260 -3.20 16.65 1.00
CA ALA A 260 -2.02 16.03 1.58
C ALA A 260 -2.39 15.26 2.83
N ARG A 261 -1.58 14.28 3.17
CA ARG A 261 -1.70 13.44 4.36
C ARG A 261 -0.33 13.14 4.94
N GLU A 262 -0.25 13.10 6.25
CA GLU A 262 0.89 12.59 6.99
C GLU A 262 0.42 11.67 8.12
N ILE A 263 1.07 10.54 8.28
CA ILE A 263 0.92 9.66 9.43
C ILE A 263 2.27 9.57 10.12
N ARG A 264 2.31 9.94 11.40
CA ARG A 264 3.51 9.90 12.24
C ARG A 264 3.28 8.92 13.38
N ILE A 265 4.23 8.03 13.56
CA ILE A 265 4.26 7.09 14.68
C ILE A 265 5.45 7.46 15.54
N GLU A 266 5.18 7.83 16.79
CA GLU A 266 6.18 8.17 17.79
C GLU A 266 6.25 7.05 18.83
N ASN A 267 7.45 6.48 19.01
CA ASN A 267 7.68 5.47 20.04
C ASN A 267 8.50 6.08 21.18
N PRO A 268 7.97 6.16 22.41
CA PRO A 268 8.67 6.78 23.54
C PRO A 268 9.92 5.98 23.98
N ASN A 269 10.02 4.71 23.58
CA ASN A 269 11.11 3.81 23.97
C ASN A 269 12.22 3.72 22.91
N SER A 270 12.07 4.39 21.76
CA SER A 270 13.08 4.47 20.72
C SER A 270 13.10 5.90 20.16
N ASN A 271 14.28 6.34 19.69
CA ASN A 271 14.39 7.60 18.94
C ASN A 271 13.86 7.46 17.50
N GLU A 272 13.18 6.37 17.18
CA GLU A 272 12.66 6.08 15.86
C GLU A 272 11.24 6.64 15.71
N ASN A 273 11.11 7.67 14.89
CA ASN A 273 9.83 8.20 14.45
C ASN A 273 9.62 7.80 12.99
N TYR A 274 8.50 7.15 12.71
CA TYR A 274 8.12 6.79 11.34
C TYR A 274 7.16 7.83 10.80
N VAL A 275 7.50 8.41 9.65
CA VAL A 275 6.67 9.44 8.99
C VAL A 275 6.33 8.97 7.58
N PHE A 276 5.04 8.84 7.30
CA PHE A 276 4.51 8.52 5.98
C PHE A 276 3.73 9.73 5.46
N SER A 277 4.20 10.33 4.36
CA SER A 277 3.55 11.49 3.76
C SER A 277 3.10 11.17 2.35
N MET A 278 1.88 11.60 2.01
CA MET A 278 1.34 11.53 0.65
C MET A 278 0.77 12.89 0.27
N LYS A 279 1.01 13.30 -0.98
CA LYS A 279 0.42 14.49 -1.57
C LYS A 279 -0.31 14.06 -2.84
N ALA A 280 -1.58 14.42 -2.95
CA ALA A 280 -2.35 14.12 -4.15
C ALA A 280 -1.96 15.14 -5.24
N PRO A 281 -1.52 14.73 -6.43
CA PRO A 281 -1.45 15.64 -7.55
C PRO A 281 -2.86 16.10 -7.89
N ASN A 282 -2.99 17.40 -8.24
CA ASN A 282 -4.26 17.98 -8.74
C ASN A 282 -4.63 17.38 -10.10
#